data_feb3ecda78fd4bec128d200f017ef650
#
_entry.id   feb3ecda78fd4bec128d200f017ef650
#
_cell.length_a   1.000
_cell.length_b   1.000
_cell.length_c   1.000
_cell.angle_alpha   90.00
_cell.angle_beta   90.00
_cell.angle_gamma   90.00
#
_symmetry.space_group_name_H-M   'P 1'
#
loop_
_entity.id
_entity.type
_entity.pdbx_description
1 polymer ?
#
loop_
_entity_poly.entity_id
_entity_poly.type
_entity_poly.pdbx_seq_one_letter_code
_entity_poly.pdbx_strand_id
1 'polypeptide(L)'
;MLFRSLDGKLGNDAGLALDLQLQRPASGAVNLQGKLSEIALATGNPLAKTLRDWPALLELSGGRLQGNGTLQLAAGSSTPSADLQLQLQQVGGIYDRSELSGLDARLTAQLRGQRLELRLPELRLASLDPGVPLGPLQLRADYQAELAQPLAGRLQLWQADSGLLGGQLHIAPARLDLAQRPLQLPVQVRGLELAKLLEVYPAEGLSGTGTLDGLLPLRIDRNGLSIDNGQLQARPPGGVLQFHSERIRAFGESNPALQLATLALEDFHYDQLHSQVSYDPQGKLLLALQLHGRNPALEGGRPVNFTINLEEDVPSLLTSLQLSGRVNEAIQRRVQQRLQPRN
;
A
#
# COMPACT_ATOMS: atom_id res chain seq x y z
N MET A 1 45.43 -24.12 23.38
CA MET A 1 45.09 -22.69 23.35
C MET A 1 43.60 -22.54 23.06
N LEU A 2 42.80 -22.07 24.01
CA LEU A 2 41.42 -21.79 23.78
C LEU A 2 41.29 -20.37 23.23
N PHE A 3 40.77 -20.22 22.01
CA PHE A 3 40.41 -18.94 21.45
C PHE A 3 39.47 -18.20 22.41
N ARG A 4 39.82 -16.97 22.83
CA ARG A 4 38.93 -16.12 23.65
C ARG A 4 38.18 -15.10 22.81
N SER A 5 38.70 -14.70 21.66
CA SER A 5 38.05 -13.83 20.70
C SER A 5 38.58 -14.06 19.30
N LEU A 6 37.69 -13.88 18.30
CA LEU A 6 38.04 -13.91 16.88
C LEU A 6 37.27 -12.78 16.21
N ASP A 7 37.98 -11.90 15.53
CA ASP A 7 37.41 -10.87 14.69
C ASP A 7 37.57 -11.27 13.22
N GLY A 8 36.55 -11.05 12.43
CA GLY A 8 36.54 -11.41 11.01
C GLY A 8 35.63 -10.52 10.19
N LYS A 9 35.89 -10.50 8.89
CA LYS A 9 35.01 -9.85 7.91
C LYS A 9 34.51 -10.92 6.95
N LEU A 10 33.21 -10.91 6.74
CA LEU A 10 32.56 -11.72 5.72
C LEU A 10 32.06 -10.77 4.65
N GLY A 11 32.48 -11.01 3.42
CA GLY A 11 32.00 -10.24 2.27
C GLY A 11 31.67 -11.18 1.13
N ASN A 12 30.84 -10.71 0.21
CA ASN A 12 30.56 -11.40 -1.03
C ASN A 12 30.74 -10.46 -2.24
N ASP A 13 30.79 -11.05 -3.43
CA ASP A 13 30.97 -10.33 -4.68
C ASP A 13 29.79 -9.40 -5.02
N ALA A 14 28.66 -9.54 -4.30
CA ALA A 14 27.49 -8.68 -4.42
C ALA A 14 27.61 -7.36 -3.64
N GLY A 15 28.69 -7.19 -2.84
CA GLY A 15 28.94 -5.99 -2.06
C GLY A 15 28.38 -6.00 -0.64
N LEU A 16 27.88 -7.15 -0.15
CA LEU A 16 27.56 -7.33 1.26
C LEU A 16 28.83 -7.48 2.08
N ALA A 17 28.97 -6.68 3.12
CA ALA A 17 30.07 -6.77 4.08
C ALA A 17 29.53 -6.84 5.51
N LEU A 18 29.93 -7.86 6.25
CA LEU A 18 29.55 -8.13 7.62
C LEU A 18 30.81 -8.22 8.47
N ASP A 19 30.96 -7.32 9.43
CA ASP A 19 32.01 -7.40 10.45
C ASP A 19 31.50 -8.31 11.57
N LEU A 20 32.26 -9.35 11.90
CA LEU A 20 31.92 -10.36 12.89
C LEU A 20 32.92 -10.35 14.03
N GLN A 21 32.41 -10.45 15.25
CA GLN A 21 33.22 -10.64 16.46
C GLN A 21 32.66 -11.83 17.23
N LEU A 22 33.45 -12.88 17.34
CA LEU A 22 33.15 -14.08 18.11
C LEU A 22 33.91 -14.04 19.43
N GLN A 23 33.22 -14.22 20.53
CA GLN A 23 33.83 -14.32 21.86
C GLN A 23 33.38 -15.62 22.53
N ARG A 24 34.34 -16.32 23.12
CA ARG A 24 34.12 -17.50 23.94
C ARG A 24 34.77 -17.35 25.32
N PRO A 25 34.08 -16.80 26.32
CA PRO A 25 34.58 -16.68 27.68
C PRO A 25 34.85 -18.03 28.32
N ALA A 26 35.54 -18.06 29.45
CA ALA A 26 35.87 -19.27 30.20
C ALA A 26 34.66 -20.07 30.68
N SER A 27 33.49 -19.42 30.77
CA SER A 27 32.20 -20.06 31.07
C SER A 27 31.74 -21.06 30.00
N GLY A 28 32.36 -21.02 28.80
CA GLY A 28 31.98 -21.88 27.66
C GLY A 28 30.81 -21.34 26.83
N ALA A 29 30.24 -20.19 27.19
CA ALA A 29 29.25 -19.51 26.38
C ALA A 29 29.86 -19.04 25.03
N VAL A 30 29.02 -18.91 24.01
CA VAL A 30 29.43 -18.37 22.68
C VAL A 30 28.64 -17.10 22.44
N ASN A 31 29.33 -15.98 22.21
CA ASN A 31 28.76 -14.70 21.86
C ASN A 31 29.27 -14.30 20.48
N LEU A 32 28.35 -14.11 19.53
CA LEU A 32 28.64 -13.61 18.21
C LEU A 32 27.98 -12.25 18.06
N GLN A 33 28.76 -11.24 17.67
CA GLN A 33 28.27 -9.94 17.29
C GLN A 33 28.51 -9.74 15.79
N GLY A 34 27.52 -9.22 15.09
CA GLY A 34 27.61 -8.92 13.67
C GLY A 34 27.19 -7.47 13.42
N LYS A 35 27.95 -6.78 12.59
CA LYS A 35 27.58 -5.45 12.10
C LYS A 35 27.56 -5.48 10.58
N LEU A 36 26.38 -5.25 10.01
CA LEU A 36 26.22 -5.06 8.59
C LEU A 36 26.63 -3.64 8.24
N SER A 37 27.71 -3.49 7.46
CA SER A 37 28.12 -2.20 6.93
C SER A 37 27.00 -1.63 6.07
N GLU A 38 26.90 -0.30 6.00
CA GLU A 38 25.88 0.36 5.18
C GLU A 38 25.96 -0.12 3.72
N ILE A 39 24.84 -0.57 3.20
CA ILE A 39 24.70 -1.07 1.84
C ILE A 39 23.85 -0.09 1.05
N ALA A 40 24.37 0.40 -0.08
CA ALA A 40 23.57 1.09 -1.08
C ALA A 40 22.81 0.07 -1.93
N LEU A 41 21.49 0.22 -1.98
CA LEU A 41 20.60 -0.68 -2.72
C LEU A 41 20.45 -0.31 -4.21
N ALA A 42 21.05 0.83 -4.61
CA ALA A 42 20.93 1.39 -5.96
C ALA A 42 21.63 0.58 -7.06
N THR A 43 22.61 -0.25 -6.72
CA THR A 43 23.47 -0.91 -7.71
C THR A 43 23.30 -2.43 -7.66
N GLY A 44 22.36 -2.94 -8.46
CA GLY A 44 22.24 -4.37 -8.74
C GLY A 44 21.71 -5.23 -7.60
N ASN A 45 20.98 -4.63 -6.66
CA ASN A 45 20.29 -5.29 -5.55
C ASN A 45 21.15 -6.39 -4.87
N PRO A 46 22.13 -6.02 -4.02
CA PRO A 46 23.03 -6.96 -3.40
C PRO A 46 22.32 -8.00 -2.51
N LEU A 47 21.14 -7.66 -1.98
CA LEU A 47 20.34 -8.59 -1.19
C LEU A 47 19.78 -9.73 -2.05
N ALA A 48 19.25 -9.43 -3.23
CA ALA A 48 18.73 -10.43 -4.16
C ALA A 48 19.83 -11.40 -4.63
N LYS A 49 21.05 -10.92 -4.79
CA LYS A 49 22.19 -11.77 -5.16
C LYS A 49 22.70 -12.64 -4.02
N THR A 50 22.35 -12.32 -2.78
CA THR A 50 22.88 -13.00 -1.58
C THR A 50 21.85 -13.91 -0.93
N LEU A 51 20.58 -13.48 -0.87
CA LEU A 51 19.51 -14.20 -0.20
C LEU A 51 18.88 -15.20 -1.17
N ARG A 52 18.93 -16.48 -0.81
CA ARG A 52 18.42 -17.58 -1.65
C ARG A 52 16.93 -17.46 -1.95
N ASP A 53 16.15 -17.02 -0.96
CA ASP A 53 14.70 -16.94 -1.04
C ASP A 53 14.23 -15.47 -1.21
N TRP A 54 14.99 -14.70 -2.01
CA TRP A 54 14.58 -13.33 -2.34
C TRP A 54 13.26 -13.32 -3.12
N PRO A 55 12.28 -12.46 -2.75
CA PRO A 55 11.03 -12.36 -3.49
C PRO A 55 11.28 -12.02 -4.97
N ALA A 56 10.88 -12.90 -5.88
CA ALA A 56 11.19 -12.79 -7.31
C ALA A 56 10.64 -11.51 -7.97
N LEU A 57 9.57 -10.94 -7.42
CA LEU A 57 8.92 -9.74 -7.93
C LEU A 57 9.42 -8.45 -7.27
N LEU A 58 10.37 -8.54 -6.31
CA LEU A 58 10.89 -7.38 -5.60
C LEU A 58 12.24 -6.95 -6.17
N GLU A 59 12.26 -5.80 -6.84
CA GLU A 59 13.47 -5.15 -7.33
C GLU A 59 13.70 -3.85 -6.57
N LEU A 60 14.81 -3.76 -5.83
CA LEU A 60 15.21 -2.53 -5.15
C LEU A 60 16.13 -1.71 -6.05
N SER A 61 15.82 -0.43 -6.20
CA SER A 61 16.52 0.50 -7.10
C SER A 61 17.21 1.66 -6.38
N GLY A 62 17.02 1.80 -5.08
CA GLY A 62 17.59 2.90 -4.31
C GLY A 62 17.51 2.72 -2.81
N GLY A 63 18.15 3.62 -2.08
CA GLY A 63 18.16 3.64 -0.63
C GLY A 63 19.33 2.92 0.00
N ARG A 64 19.29 2.82 1.32
CA ARG A 64 20.36 2.23 2.14
C ARG A 64 19.78 1.28 3.17
N LEU A 65 20.56 0.25 3.47
CA LEU A 65 20.30 -0.69 4.54
C LEU A 65 21.53 -0.78 5.44
N GLN A 66 21.32 -0.73 6.74
CA GLN A 66 22.32 -1.03 7.74
C GLN A 66 21.72 -1.86 8.86
N GLY A 67 22.57 -2.55 9.61
CA GLY A 67 22.09 -3.35 10.71
C GLY A 67 23.18 -3.84 11.64
N ASN A 68 22.75 -4.31 12.80
CA ASN A 68 23.61 -5.01 13.74
C ASN A 68 22.83 -6.13 14.43
N GLY A 69 23.54 -7.13 14.88
CA GLY A 69 22.93 -8.24 15.57
C GLY A 69 23.87 -8.90 16.55
N THR A 70 23.29 -9.58 17.52
CA THR A 70 24.00 -10.43 18.47
C THR A 70 23.34 -11.80 18.53
N LEU A 71 24.17 -12.84 18.62
CA LEU A 71 23.73 -14.19 18.85
C LEU A 71 24.47 -14.74 20.07
N GLN A 72 23.74 -15.25 21.04
CA GLN A 72 24.30 -15.79 22.26
C GLN A 72 23.82 -17.23 22.46
N LEU A 73 24.77 -18.10 22.78
CA LEU A 73 24.51 -19.47 23.18
C LEU A 73 25.14 -19.70 24.55
N ALA A 74 24.32 -19.88 25.57
CA ALA A 74 24.80 -20.15 26.92
C ALA A 74 25.48 -21.53 26.99
N ALA A 75 26.47 -21.68 27.87
CA ALA A 75 27.16 -22.96 28.04
C ALA A 75 26.16 -24.05 28.44
N GLY A 76 26.21 -25.18 27.72
CA GLY A 76 25.31 -26.30 27.94
C GLY A 76 23.87 -26.10 27.46
N SER A 77 23.55 -24.95 26.87
CA SER A 77 22.24 -24.69 26.29
C SER A 77 22.23 -25.03 24.80
N SER A 78 21.14 -25.62 24.32
CA SER A 78 20.86 -25.80 22.88
C SER A 78 19.97 -24.69 22.29
N THR A 79 19.47 -23.77 23.15
CA THR A 79 18.57 -22.70 22.71
C THR A 79 19.33 -21.38 22.61
N PRO A 80 19.47 -20.82 21.41
CA PRO A 80 20.11 -19.53 21.21
C PRO A 80 19.20 -18.37 21.63
N SER A 81 19.81 -17.25 21.99
CA SER A 81 19.17 -15.96 22.01
C SER A 81 19.80 -15.02 20.98
N ALA A 82 19.00 -14.27 20.29
CA ALA A 82 19.49 -13.34 19.27
C ALA A 82 18.74 -12.01 19.35
N ASP A 83 19.46 -10.94 19.05
CA ASP A 83 18.93 -9.61 18.85
C ASP A 83 19.39 -9.11 17.48
N LEU A 84 18.49 -8.54 16.69
CA LEU A 84 18.78 -7.95 15.39
C LEU A 84 18.12 -6.58 15.32
N GLN A 85 18.85 -5.61 14.79
CA GLN A 85 18.36 -4.28 14.48
C GLN A 85 18.67 -3.99 13.01
N LEU A 86 17.65 -3.59 12.26
CA LEU A 86 17.75 -3.20 10.86
C LEU A 86 17.20 -1.79 10.69
N GLN A 87 17.85 -1.01 9.87
CA GLN A 87 17.41 0.32 9.47
C GLN A 87 17.44 0.43 7.95
N LEU A 88 16.31 0.78 7.39
CA LEU A 88 16.10 1.10 5.99
C LEU A 88 15.97 2.61 5.86
N GLN A 89 16.61 3.20 4.85
CA GLN A 89 16.58 4.64 4.59
C GLN A 89 16.36 4.90 3.11
N GLN A 90 15.29 5.65 2.80
CA GLN A 90 14.94 6.10 1.46
C GLN A 90 14.96 4.98 0.43
N VAL A 91 14.48 3.79 0.83
CA VAL A 91 14.45 2.64 -0.06
C VAL A 91 13.36 2.83 -1.10
N GLY A 92 13.73 2.60 -2.36
CA GLY A 92 12.86 2.61 -3.51
C GLY A 92 13.00 1.34 -4.33
N GLY A 93 11.99 1.07 -5.16
CA GLY A 93 12.00 -0.12 -5.99
C GLY A 93 10.65 -0.41 -6.63
N ILE A 94 10.52 -1.63 -7.12
CA ILE A 94 9.29 -2.14 -7.74
C ILE A 94 8.96 -3.47 -7.09
N TYR A 95 7.71 -3.66 -6.70
CA TYR A 95 7.16 -4.94 -6.29
C TYR A 95 5.94 -5.26 -7.15
N ASP A 96 5.99 -6.37 -7.89
CA ASP A 96 4.91 -6.82 -8.78
C ASP A 96 4.27 -5.66 -9.57
N ARG A 97 5.10 -4.92 -10.31
CA ARG A 97 4.72 -3.74 -11.10
C ARG A 97 4.32 -2.49 -10.30
N SER A 98 4.16 -2.59 -8.98
CA SER A 98 3.89 -1.43 -8.12
C SER A 98 5.18 -0.72 -7.77
N GLU A 99 5.29 0.56 -8.08
CA GLU A 99 6.43 1.37 -7.68
C GLU A 99 6.33 1.75 -6.21
N LEU A 100 7.41 1.60 -5.47
CA LEU A 100 7.55 2.08 -4.09
C LEU A 100 8.69 3.08 -3.99
N SER A 101 8.51 4.13 -3.21
CA SER A 101 9.53 5.17 -3.03
C SER A 101 9.56 5.70 -1.60
N GLY A 102 10.77 6.05 -1.14
CA GLY A 102 10.97 6.70 0.14
C GLY A 102 10.57 5.85 1.34
N LEU A 103 10.92 4.55 1.32
CA LEU A 103 10.70 3.67 2.47
C LEU A 103 11.79 3.91 3.52
N ASP A 104 11.38 4.41 4.66
CA ASP A 104 12.15 4.51 5.89
C ASP A 104 11.55 3.56 6.93
N ALA A 105 12.35 2.70 7.53
CA ALA A 105 11.89 1.78 8.56
C ALA A 105 12.99 1.41 9.56
N ARG A 106 12.56 1.13 10.79
CA ARG A 106 13.40 0.51 11.82
C ARG A 106 12.71 -0.77 12.27
N LEU A 107 13.44 -1.86 12.18
CA LEU A 107 12.98 -3.17 12.63
C LEU A 107 13.91 -3.69 13.72
N THR A 108 13.35 -4.13 14.82
CA THR A 108 14.07 -4.92 15.81
C THR A 108 13.48 -6.31 15.89
N ALA A 109 14.34 -7.33 15.91
CA ALA A 109 13.94 -8.71 16.08
C ALA A 109 14.67 -9.30 17.31
N GLN A 110 13.94 -10.01 18.14
CA GLN A 110 14.47 -10.70 19.31
C GLN A 110 14.04 -12.16 19.27
N LEU A 111 15.01 -13.06 19.45
CA LEU A 111 14.78 -14.48 19.64
C LEU A 111 15.20 -14.85 21.07
N ARG A 112 14.28 -15.44 21.80
CA ARG A 112 14.52 -15.95 23.16
C ARG A 112 14.01 -17.39 23.24
N GLY A 113 14.92 -18.33 23.09
CA GLY A 113 14.55 -19.74 22.94
C GLY A 113 13.75 -19.97 21.66
N GLN A 114 12.49 -20.34 21.80
CA GLN A 114 11.57 -20.54 20.66
C GLN A 114 10.68 -19.33 20.35
N ARG A 115 10.74 -18.25 21.17
CA ARG A 115 9.91 -17.09 20.98
C ARG A 115 10.60 -16.05 20.11
N LEU A 116 9.97 -15.71 18.99
CA LEU A 116 10.34 -14.63 18.10
C LEU A 116 9.48 -13.40 18.38
N GLU A 117 10.12 -12.28 18.60
CA GLU A 117 9.46 -10.96 18.75
C GLU A 117 10.04 -10.01 17.69
N LEU A 118 9.16 -9.40 16.89
CA LEU A 118 9.51 -8.35 15.95
C LEU A 118 8.83 -7.05 16.38
N ARG A 119 9.55 -5.95 16.35
CA ARG A 119 9.02 -4.62 16.63
C ARG A 119 9.34 -3.70 15.46
N LEU A 120 8.32 -3.05 14.97
CA LEU A 120 8.37 -2.04 13.93
C LEU A 120 7.86 -0.71 14.54
N PRO A 121 8.72 0.01 15.29
CA PRO A 121 8.30 1.24 15.96
C PRO A 121 7.91 2.34 14.99
N GLU A 122 8.43 2.29 13.78
CA GLU A 122 8.13 3.22 12.72
C GLU A 122 8.46 2.63 11.35
N LEU A 123 7.50 2.69 10.46
CA LEU A 123 7.67 2.55 9.02
C LEU A 123 6.98 3.72 8.35
N ARG A 124 7.68 4.40 7.47
CA ARG A 124 7.16 5.44 6.58
C ARG A 124 7.47 5.07 5.16
N LEU A 125 6.48 5.17 4.29
CA LEU A 125 6.64 4.99 2.86
C LEU A 125 6.05 6.22 2.17
N ALA A 126 6.85 6.94 1.40
CA ALA A 126 6.40 8.18 0.78
C ALA A 126 5.31 7.92 -0.26
N SER A 127 5.50 6.90 -1.10
CA SER A 127 4.52 6.49 -2.11
C SER A 127 4.60 5.02 -2.43
N LEU A 128 3.43 4.42 -2.65
CA LEU A 128 3.23 3.11 -3.27
C LEU A 128 2.25 3.29 -4.42
N ASP A 129 2.64 2.94 -5.63
CA ASP A 129 1.80 3.12 -6.81
C ASP A 129 1.55 1.79 -7.54
N PRO A 130 0.43 1.11 -7.23
CA PRO A 130 -0.06 -0.02 -7.99
C PRO A 130 -0.89 0.38 -9.23
N GLY A 131 -0.89 1.65 -9.63
CA GLY A 131 -1.73 2.27 -10.67
C GLY A 131 -2.59 3.42 -10.14
N VAL A 132 -2.79 3.46 -8.82
CA VAL A 132 -3.39 4.59 -8.08
C VAL A 132 -2.47 4.91 -6.91
N PRO A 133 -1.88 6.10 -6.84
CA PRO A 133 -0.90 6.42 -5.82
C PRO A 133 -1.50 6.41 -4.41
N LEU A 134 -0.87 5.63 -3.53
CA LEU A 134 -1.13 5.53 -2.11
C LEU A 134 0.03 6.19 -1.36
N GLY A 135 -0.26 6.95 -0.33
CA GLY A 135 0.77 7.53 0.52
C GLY A 135 0.58 9.02 0.81
N PRO A 136 1.36 9.56 1.77
CA PRO A 136 2.34 8.82 2.58
C PRO A 136 1.69 7.76 3.48
N LEU A 137 2.38 6.60 3.58
CA LEU A 137 1.93 5.51 4.45
C LEU A 137 2.75 5.52 5.75
N GLN A 138 2.09 5.28 6.87
CA GLN A 138 2.69 5.16 8.21
C GLN A 138 2.19 3.89 8.88
N LEU A 139 3.13 3.09 9.38
CA LEU A 139 2.83 1.83 10.07
C LEU A 139 3.64 1.70 11.35
N ARG A 140 2.98 1.25 12.43
CA ARG A 140 3.61 0.82 13.68
C ARG A 140 2.99 -0.49 14.12
N ALA A 141 3.83 -1.50 14.36
CA ALA A 141 3.35 -2.82 14.72
C ALA A 141 4.37 -3.60 15.56
N ASP A 142 3.87 -4.49 16.40
CA ASP A 142 4.64 -5.53 17.08
C ASP A 142 4.12 -6.90 16.65
N TYR A 143 5.01 -7.86 16.53
CA TYR A 143 4.67 -9.22 16.15
C TYR A 143 5.34 -10.23 17.06
N GLN A 144 4.63 -11.28 17.45
CA GLN A 144 5.13 -12.35 18.29
C GLN A 144 4.72 -13.70 17.69
N ALA A 145 5.67 -14.62 17.58
CA ALA A 145 5.42 -15.97 17.08
C ALA A 145 6.34 -17.00 17.76
N GLU A 146 5.99 -18.26 17.62
CA GLU A 146 6.93 -19.36 17.87
C GLU A 146 7.82 -19.58 16.65
N LEU A 147 9.10 -19.84 16.85
CA LEU A 147 10.08 -20.03 15.77
C LEU A 147 9.69 -21.22 14.84
N ALA A 148 9.02 -22.22 15.39
CA ALA A 148 8.52 -23.35 14.62
C ALA A 148 7.38 -22.99 13.67
N GLN A 149 6.66 -21.88 13.95
CA GLN A 149 5.54 -21.39 13.15
C GLN A 149 5.62 -19.84 13.01
N PRO A 150 6.65 -19.35 12.33
CA PRO A 150 6.95 -17.91 12.34
C PRO A 150 5.91 -17.04 11.61
N LEU A 151 5.01 -17.64 10.83
CA LEU A 151 3.93 -16.93 10.12
C LEU A 151 2.56 -17.01 10.83
N ALA A 152 2.44 -17.84 11.89
CA ALA A 152 1.20 -18.06 12.63
C ALA A 152 1.21 -17.37 14.01
N GLY A 153 1.73 -16.16 14.07
CA GLY A 153 1.87 -15.40 15.30
C GLY A 153 0.75 -14.39 15.53
N ARG A 154 0.97 -13.56 16.55
CA ARG A 154 0.08 -12.46 16.94
C ARG A 154 0.67 -11.14 16.52
N LEU A 155 -0.09 -10.37 15.73
CA LEU A 155 0.24 -9.03 15.31
C LEU A 155 -0.54 -8.01 16.18
N GLN A 156 0.18 -7.10 16.84
CA GLN A 156 -0.38 -5.91 17.43
C GLN A 156 -0.13 -4.74 16.47
N LEU A 157 -1.18 -4.28 15.84
CA LEU A 157 -1.17 -3.07 15.04
C LEU A 157 -1.41 -1.87 15.96
N TRP A 158 -0.52 -0.88 15.95
CA TRP A 158 -0.63 0.33 16.73
C TRP A 158 -1.11 1.51 15.90
N GLN A 159 -0.67 1.54 14.64
CA GLN A 159 -0.99 2.59 13.68
C GLN A 159 -0.90 2.02 12.26
N ALA A 160 -1.88 2.35 11.42
CA ALA A 160 -1.80 2.14 9.98
C ALA A 160 -2.62 3.23 9.29
N ASP A 161 -1.92 4.14 8.67
CA ASP A 161 -2.48 5.29 7.96
C ASP A 161 -1.88 5.35 6.57
N SER A 162 -2.66 5.78 5.59
CA SER A 162 -2.19 6.07 4.24
C SER A 162 -2.98 7.20 3.63
N GLY A 163 -2.32 8.05 2.85
CA GLY A 163 -3.01 8.96 1.94
C GLY A 163 -3.62 8.19 0.77
N LEU A 164 -4.77 8.61 0.31
CA LEU A 164 -5.44 8.13 -0.90
C LEU A 164 -6.30 9.23 -1.50
N LEU A 165 -6.02 9.61 -2.76
CA LEU A 165 -6.84 10.54 -3.55
C LEU A 165 -7.28 11.79 -2.77
N GLY A 166 -6.32 12.48 -2.13
CA GLY A 166 -6.54 13.67 -1.31
C GLY A 166 -7.09 13.44 0.09
N GLY A 167 -7.60 12.25 0.36
CA GLY A 167 -8.08 11.80 1.67
C GLY A 167 -7.10 10.89 2.37
N GLN A 168 -7.61 10.16 3.34
CA GLN A 168 -6.85 9.25 4.21
C GLN A 168 -7.57 7.92 4.40
N LEU A 169 -6.79 6.84 4.40
CA LEU A 169 -7.17 5.53 4.91
C LEU A 169 -6.62 5.37 6.32
N HIS A 170 -7.42 4.86 7.21
CA HIS A 170 -7.05 4.64 8.60
C HIS A 170 -7.54 3.27 9.08
N ILE A 171 -6.65 2.51 9.72
CA ILE A 171 -6.99 1.29 10.46
C ILE A 171 -6.72 1.55 11.93
N ALA A 172 -7.75 1.43 12.76
CA ALA A 172 -7.62 1.58 14.19
C ALA A 172 -6.68 0.53 14.80
N PRO A 173 -6.05 0.80 15.96
CA PRO A 173 -5.24 -0.19 16.65
C PRO A 173 -5.97 -1.51 16.83
N ALA A 174 -5.32 -2.61 16.45
CA ALA A 174 -5.94 -3.94 16.41
C ALA A 174 -4.98 -5.04 16.84
N ARG A 175 -5.54 -6.11 17.41
CA ARG A 175 -4.82 -7.36 17.68
C ARG A 175 -5.31 -8.43 16.72
N LEU A 176 -4.39 -9.00 15.96
CA LEU A 176 -4.68 -10.00 14.95
C LEU A 176 -3.94 -11.29 15.27
N ASP A 177 -4.64 -12.39 15.31
CA ASP A 177 -4.05 -13.72 15.39
C ASP A 177 -3.91 -14.24 13.94
N LEU A 178 -2.68 -14.24 13.43
CA LEU A 178 -2.41 -14.63 12.05
C LEU A 178 -2.57 -16.15 11.81
N ALA A 179 -2.68 -16.94 12.87
CA ALA A 179 -3.05 -18.36 12.76
C ALA A 179 -4.54 -18.56 12.44
N GLN A 180 -5.37 -17.59 12.77
CA GLN A 180 -6.82 -17.64 12.57
C GLN A 180 -7.21 -16.93 11.29
N ARG A 181 -8.11 -17.54 10.53
CA ARG A 181 -8.71 -16.94 9.32
C ARG A 181 -10.23 -17.04 9.42
N PRO A 182 -10.98 -16.07 8.92
CA PRO A 182 -10.55 -14.85 8.25
C PRO A 182 -10.04 -13.78 9.23
N LEU A 183 -9.07 -12.95 8.78
CA LEU A 183 -8.74 -11.72 9.46
C LEU A 183 -9.74 -10.64 9.04
N GLN A 184 -10.14 -9.79 9.98
CA GLN A 184 -11.04 -8.66 9.74
C GLN A 184 -10.36 -7.37 10.14
N LEU A 185 -10.33 -6.42 9.22
CA LEU A 185 -9.70 -5.10 9.36
C LEU A 185 -10.66 -4.03 8.85
N PRO A 186 -11.35 -3.31 9.72
CA PRO A 186 -12.18 -2.18 9.29
C PRO A 186 -11.27 -1.01 8.87
N VAL A 187 -11.31 -0.68 7.58
CA VAL A 187 -10.58 0.45 7.00
C VAL A 187 -11.51 1.65 6.93
N GLN A 188 -11.19 2.70 7.66
CA GLN A 188 -11.90 3.97 7.58
C GLN A 188 -11.35 4.79 6.42
N VAL A 189 -12.24 5.31 5.59
CA VAL A 189 -11.95 6.28 4.53
C VAL A 189 -12.37 7.66 5.02
N ARG A 190 -11.50 8.64 4.94
CA ARG A 190 -11.79 10.02 5.39
C ARG A 190 -11.38 11.03 4.34
N GLY A 191 -12.34 11.81 3.88
CA GLY A 191 -12.08 12.95 2.99
C GLY A 191 -11.56 12.60 1.61
N LEU A 192 -11.89 11.42 1.05
CA LEU A 192 -11.52 11.06 -0.31
C LEU A 192 -12.13 12.07 -1.28
N GLU A 193 -11.33 12.71 -2.10
CA GLU A 193 -11.75 13.73 -3.05
C GLU A 193 -12.24 13.08 -4.35
N LEU A 194 -13.51 13.31 -4.69
CA LEU A 194 -14.10 12.77 -5.93
C LEU A 194 -13.40 13.29 -7.17
N ALA A 195 -12.97 14.55 -7.18
CA ALA A 195 -12.21 15.13 -8.29
C ALA A 195 -10.93 14.34 -8.58
N LYS A 196 -10.15 14.02 -7.54
CA LYS A 196 -8.92 13.23 -7.70
C LYS A 196 -9.17 11.79 -8.12
N LEU A 197 -10.29 11.19 -7.69
CA LEU A 197 -10.71 9.88 -8.18
C LEU A 197 -10.96 9.91 -9.69
N LEU A 198 -11.66 10.93 -10.17
CA LEU A 198 -11.99 11.09 -11.59
C LEU A 198 -10.78 11.53 -12.44
N GLU A 199 -9.77 12.18 -11.85
CA GLU A 199 -8.49 12.44 -12.51
C GLU A 199 -7.68 11.17 -12.77
N VAL A 200 -7.67 10.25 -11.80
CA VAL A 200 -6.97 8.95 -11.91
C VAL A 200 -7.76 7.99 -12.82
N TYR A 201 -9.07 8.01 -12.73
CA TYR A 201 -9.98 7.21 -13.54
C TYR A 201 -10.81 8.11 -14.47
N PRO A 202 -10.21 8.62 -15.54
CA PRO A 202 -10.90 9.54 -16.43
C PRO A 202 -11.97 8.80 -17.22
N ALA A 203 -13.21 9.13 -16.97
CA ALA A 203 -14.35 8.76 -17.82
C ALA A 203 -14.66 9.93 -18.75
N GLU A 204 -14.81 9.64 -20.06
CA GLU A 204 -15.04 10.66 -21.07
C GLU A 204 -16.26 11.54 -20.72
N GLY A 205 -16.02 12.83 -20.56
CA GLY A 205 -17.05 13.81 -20.25
C GLY A 205 -17.54 13.82 -18.79
N LEU A 206 -16.95 13.01 -17.89
CA LEU A 206 -17.32 12.98 -16.48
C LEU A 206 -16.31 13.80 -15.64
N SER A 207 -16.84 14.76 -14.90
CA SER A 207 -16.11 15.49 -13.87
C SER A 207 -16.97 15.61 -12.61
N GLY A 208 -16.31 15.90 -11.47
CA GLY A 208 -17.09 16.03 -10.24
C GLY A 208 -16.27 16.58 -9.09
N THR A 209 -16.97 17.06 -8.09
CA THR A 209 -16.43 17.57 -6.84
C THR A 209 -17.16 16.97 -5.65
N GLY A 210 -16.58 17.13 -4.47
CA GLY A 210 -17.11 16.59 -3.22
C GLY A 210 -16.11 15.68 -2.52
N THR A 211 -16.36 15.42 -1.26
CA THR A 211 -15.51 14.55 -0.43
C THR A 211 -16.32 13.40 0.14
N LEU A 212 -15.71 12.22 0.20
CA LEU A 212 -16.34 11.00 0.66
C LEU A 212 -15.68 10.50 1.94
N ASP A 213 -16.51 10.07 2.87
CA ASP A 213 -16.11 9.30 4.05
C ASP A 213 -16.73 7.91 4.00
N GLY A 214 -16.16 6.96 4.74
CA GLY A 214 -16.76 5.66 4.80
C GLY A 214 -16.02 4.62 5.62
N LEU A 215 -16.54 3.42 5.57
CA LEU A 215 -15.98 2.25 6.23
C LEU A 215 -15.96 1.08 5.25
N LEU A 216 -14.80 0.51 5.08
CA LEU A 216 -14.58 -0.68 4.25
C LEU A 216 -14.15 -1.84 5.16
N PRO A 217 -15.06 -2.77 5.51
CA PRO A 217 -14.73 -3.94 6.33
C PRO A 217 -13.92 -4.94 5.51
N LEU A 218 -12.59 -4.78 5.57
CA LEU A 218 -11.66 -5.64 4.88
C LEU A 218 -11.60 -7.01 5.53
N ARG A 219 -11.74 -8.05 4.75
CA ARG A 219 -11.61 -9.44 5.14
C ARG A 219 -10.48 -10.10 4.35
N ILE A 220 -9.60 -10.79 5.05
CA ILE A 220 -8.49 -11.55 4.44
C ILE A 220 -8.63 -13.01 4.86
N ASP A 221 -8.83 -13.89 3.89
CA ASP A 221 -8.90 -15.33 4.11
C ASP A 221 -7.91 -16.08 3.20
N ARG A 222 -8.10 -17.38 3.02
CA ARG A 222 -7.23 -18.22 2.16
C ARG A 222 -7.43 -17.95 0.67
N ASN A 223 -8.57 -17.40 0.29
CA ASN A 223 -8.91 -17.10 -1.10
C ASN A 223 -8.42 -15.73 -1.54
N GLY A 224 -8.05 -14.87 -0.57
CA GLY A 224 -7.58 -13.52 -0.82
C GLY A 224 -8.27 -12.47 0.04
N LEU A 225 -8.31 -11.28 -0.49
CA LEU A 225 -8.88 -10.08 0.13
C LEU A 225 -10.30 -9.85 -0.41
N SER A 226 -11.23 -9.54 0.48
CA SER A 226 -12.60 -9.14 0.11
C SER A 226 -13.10 -7.98 0.97
N ILE A 227 -14.10 -7.28 0.46
CA ILE A 227 -14.87 -6.26 1.19
C ILE A 227 -16.33 -6.61 1.01
N ASP A 228 -17.01 -6.89 2.12
CA ASP A 228 -18.44 -7.15 2.14
C ASP A 228 -19.14 -5.98 2.86
N ASN A 229 -20.17 -5.41 2.23
CA ASN A 229 -20.96 -4.32 2.79
C ASN A 229 -20.15 -3.07 3.18
N GLY A 230 -19.12 -2.73 2.41
CA GLY A 230 -18.45 -1.44 2.51
C GLY A 230 -19.41 -0.29 2.21
N GLN A 231 -19.17 0.86 2.84
CA GLN A 231 -20.03 2.04 2.67
C GLN A 231 -19.19 3.28 2.48
N LEU A 232 -19.56 4.09 1.50
CA LEU A 232 -19.04 5.44 1.30
C LEU A 232 -20.19 6.42 1.23
N GLN A 233 -20.00 7.61 1.76
CA GLN A 233 -21.00 8.69 1.74
C GLN A 233 -20.34 10.04 1.56
N ALA A 234 -21.02 10.93 0.85
CA ALA A 234 -20.56 12.30 0.73
C ALA A 234 -20.71 13.07 2.04
N ARG A 235 -19.72 13.91 2.30
CA ARG A 235 -19.84 14.93 3.37
C ARG A 235 -20.79 16.04 2.96
N PRO A 236 -21.60 16.58 3.87
CA PRO A 236 -22.32 17.83 3.62
C PRO A 236 -21.35 18.97 3.23
N PRO A 237 -21.71 19.84 2.31
CA PRO A 237 -23.03 19.98 1.64
C PRO A 237 -23.21 19.08 0.42
N GLY A 238 -22.34 18.10 0.14
CA GLY A 238 -22.38 17.28 -1.08
C GLY A 238 -21.35 17.79 -2.11
N GLY A 239 -21.75 17.83 -3.38
CA GLY A 239 -20.87 18.24 -4.45
C GLY A 239 -21.60 18.40 -5.79
N VAL A 240 -20.81 18.43 -6.86
CA VAL A 240 -21.33 18.54 -8.23
C VAL A 240 -20.81 17.35 -9.04
N LEU A 241 -21.66 16.77 -9.86
CA LEU A 241 -21.31 15.85 -10.93
C LEU A 241 -21.69 16.47 -12.26
N GLN A 242 -20.77 16.48 -13.21
CA GLN A 242 -21.01 16.97 -14.56
C GLN A 242 -20.67 15.87 -15.56
N PHE A 243 -21.63 15.55 -16.39
CA PHE A 243 -21.46 14.53 -17.41
C PHE A 243 -21.87 15.05 -18.78
N HIS A 244 -20.86 15.22 -19.66
CA HIS A 244 -21.05 15.73 -21.02
C HIS A 244 -20.58 14.67 -22.02
N SER A 245 -21.52 13.94 -22.58
CA SER A 245 -21.25 12.93 -23.60
C SER A 245 -22.20 13.10 -24.77
N GLU A 246 -21.66 13.50 -25.94
CA GLU A 246 -22.46 13.63 -27.16
C GLU A 246 -23.08 12.31 -27.58
N ARG A 247 -22.38 11.20 -27.35
CA ARG A 247 -22.89 9.85 -27.64
C ARG A 247 -24.14 9.54 -26.83
N ILE A 248 -24.13 9.83 -25.52
CA ILE A 248 -25.27 9.57 -24.64
C ILE A 248 -26.40 10.55 -24.90
N ARG A 249 -26.08 11.80 -25.23
CA ARG A 249 -27.07 12.79 -25.67
C ARG A 249 -27.82 12.30 -26.91
N ALA A 250 -27.12 11.79 -27.91
CA ALA A 250 -27.72 11.23 -29.13
C ALA A 250 -28.61 10.00 -28.83
N PHE A 251 -28.25 9.15 -27.86
CA PHE A 251 -29.16 8.09 -27.41
C PHE A 251 -30.41 8.62 -26.71
N GLY A 252 -30.30 9.74 -25.98
CA GLY A 252 -31.42 10.40 -25.31
C GLY A 252 -32.47 10.92 -26.26
N GLU A 253 -32.12 11.32 -27.48
CA GLU A 253 -33.07 11.84 -28.48
C GLU A 253 -34.20 10.84 -28.81
N SER A 254 -33.94 9.56 -28.71
CA SER A 254 -34.91 8.49 -28.97
C SER A 254 -35.66 8.01 -27.72
N ASN A 255 -35.26 8.44 -26.52
CA ASN A 255 -35.86 8.03 -25.24
C ASN A 255 -36.02 9.21 -24.28
N PRO A 256 -37.21 9.73 -24.06
CA PRO A 256 -37.45 10.91 -23.21
C PRO A 256 -36.98 10.77 -21.76
N ALA A 257 -37.04 9.54 -21.17
CA ALA A 257 -36.54 9.32 -19.82
C ALA A 257 -35.03 9.39 -19.74
N LEU A 258 -34.34 8.85 -20.76
CA LEU A 258 -32.87 8.94 -20.86
C LEU A 258 -32.43 10.36 -21.16
N GLN A 259 -33.14 11.11 -21.98
CA GLN A 259 -32.93 12.52 -22.26
C GLN A 259 -32.97 13.35 -20.97
N LEU A 260 -34.03 13.16 -20.16
CA LEU A 260 -34.18 13.88 -18.90
C LEU A 260 -33.04 13.54 -17.93
N ALA A 261 -32.66 12.27 -17.83
CA ALA A 261 -31.51 11.84 -16.99
C ALA A 261 -30.19 12.46 -17.46
N THR A 262 -29.94 12.50 -18.76
CA THR A 262 -28.73 13.11 -19.34
C THR A 262 -28.66 14.60 -19.06
N LEU A 263 -29.77 15.32 -19.29
CA LEU A 263 -29.87 16.75 -19.00
C LEU A 263 -29.69 17.04 -17.50
N ALA A 264 -30.24 16.18 -16.64
CA ALA A 264 -30.03 16.33 -15.19
C ALA A 264 -28.58 16.17 -14.79
N LEU A 265 -27.81 15.28 -15.44
CA LEU A 265 -26.39 15.02 -15.15
C LEU A 265 -25.44 16.05 -15.79
N GLU A 266 -25.89 16.94 -16.69
CA GLU A 266 -25.02 17.97 -17.28
C GLU A 266 -24.47 18.95 -16.22
N ASP A 267 -25.24 19.23 -15.14
CA ASP A 267 -24.81 20.04 -13.98
C ASP A 267 -25.59 19.60 -12.72
N PHE A 268 -25.26 18.41 -12.24
CA PHE A 268 -25.99 17.77 -11.13
C PHE A 268 -25.36 18.14 -9.78
N HIS A 269 -26.06 18.98 -9.02
CA HIS A 269 -25.70 19.34 -7.65
C HIS A 269 -26.32 18.33 -6.70
N TYR A 270 -25.51 17.42 -6.16
CA TYR A 270 -25.98 16.45 -5.19
C TYR A 270 -25.73 16.90 -3.76
N ASP A 271 -26.69 16.69 -2.90
CA ASP A 271 -26.61 16.89 -1.45
C ASP A 271 -26.38 15.55 -0.70
N GLN A 272 -26.73 14.43 -1.34
CA GLN A 272 -26.50 13.10 -0.82
C GLN A 272 -25.90 12.20 -1.90
N LEU A 273 -24.84 11.49 -1.49
CA LEU A 273 -24.29 10.37 -2.23
C LEU A 273 -24.01 9.26 -1.23
N HIS A 274 -24.61 8.11 -1.46
CA HIS A 274 -24.33 6.88 -0.73
C HIS A 274 -23.86 5.82 -1.71
N SER A 275 -22.82 5.09 -1.37
CA SER A 275 -22.33 3.94 -2.13
C SER A 275 -22.17 2.74 -1.24
N GLN A 276 -22.75 1.62 -1.66
CA GLN A 276 -22.37 0.31 -1.17
C GLN A 276 -21.19 -0.19 -1.99
N VAL A 277 -20.19 -0.76 -1.30
CA VAL A 277 -18.96 -1.24 -1.90
C VAL A 277 -18.80 -2.70 -1.59
N SER A 278 -18.63 -3.52 -2.62
CA SER A 278 -18.28 -4.93 -2.49
C SER A 278 -17.07 -5.23 -3.38
N TYR A 279 -16.13 -5.99 -2.86
CA TYR A 279 -14.94 -6.42 -3.57
C TYR A 279 -14.68 -7.90 -3.31
N ASP A 280 -14.48 -8.67 -4.34
CA ASP A 280 -14.25 -10.11 -4.21
C ASP A 280 -12.76 -10.48 -4.35
N PRO A 281 -12.36 -11.71 -3.94
CA PRO A 281 -10.99 -12.17 -4.05
C PRO A 281 -10.48 -12.31 -5.50
N GLN A 282 -11.35 -12.29 -6.49
CA GLN A 282 -11.01 -12.32 -7.91
C GLN A 282 -10.65 -10.94 -8.45
N GLY A 283 -10.93 -9.89 -7.66
CA GLY A 283 -10.61 -8.51 -8.02
C GLY A 283 -11.79 -7.71 -8.58
N LYS A 284 -12.98 -8.27 -8.52
CA LYS A 284 -14.20 -7.60 -8.99
C LYS A 284 -14.72 -6.64 -7.94
N LEU A 285 -14.83 -5.37 -8.31
CA LEU A 285 -15.43 -4.30 -7.52
C LEU A 285 -16.87 -4.05 -8.01
N LEU A 286 -17.80 -4.02 -7.07
CA LEU A 286 -19.18 -3.60 -7.30
C LEU A 286 -19.46 -2.35 -6.46
N LEU A 287 -19.96 -1.31 -7.11
CA LEU A 287 -20.41 -0.08 -6.47
C LEU A 287 -21.89 0.14 -6.78
N ALA A 288 -22.73 0.19 -5.76
CA ALA A 288 -24.12 0.59 -5.88
C ALA A 288 -24.28 2.00 -5.31
N LEU A 289 -24.39 2.99 -6.20
CA LEU A 289 -24.45 4.40 -5.89
C LEU A 289 -25.90 4.88 -5.86
N GLN A 290 -26.24 5.64 -4.84
CA GLN A 290 -27.50 6.37 -4.72
C GLN A 290 -27.17 7.85 -4.57
N LEU A 291 -27.70 8.66 -5.46
CA LEU A 291 -27.48 10.11 -5.50
C LEU A 291 -28.84 10.80 -5.37
N HIS A 292 -28.91 11.79 -4.49
CA HIS A 292 -30.01 12.74 -4.40
C HIS A 292 -29.49 14.13 -4.69
N GLY A 293 -30.19 14.89 -5.52
CA GLY A 293 -29.76 16.23 -5.91
C GLY A 293 -30.66 16.84 -6.96
N ARG A 294 -30.13 17.84 -7.66
CA ARG A 294 -30.87 18.58 -8.70
C ARG A 294 -29.93 19.21 -9.71
N ASN A 295 -30.42 19.45 -10.90
CA ASN A 295 -29.81 20.41 -11.82
C ASN A 295 -30.57 21.73 -11.69
N PRO A 296 -29.91 22.85 -11.27
CA PRO A 296 -30.60 24.16 -11.08
C PRO A 296 -31.24 24.70 -12.35
N ALA A 297 -30.72 24.36 -13.52
CA ALA A 297 -31.22 24.84 -14.82
C ALA A 297 -32.38 23.98 -15.37
N LEU A 298 -32.62 22.80 -14.80
CA LEU A 298 -33.62 21.87 -15.30
C LEU A 298 -34.93 21.95 -14.47
N GLU A 299 -36.06 22.19 -15.12
CA GLU A 299 -37.42 22.22 -14.52
C GLU A 299 -37.53 23.01 -13.20
N GLY A 300 -36.80 24.17 -13.11
CA GLY A 300 -36.78 24.99 -11.89
C GLY A 300 -36.06 24.35 -10.72
N GLY A 301 -35.14 23.42 -10.97
CA GLY A 301 -34.33 22.75 -9.94
C GLY A 301 -35.07 21.63 -9.22
N ARG A 302 -35.95 20.93 -9.93
CA ARG A 302 -36.68 19.76 -9.39
C ARG A 302 -35.72 18.70 -8.88
N PRO A 303 -35.91 18.12 -7.68
CA PRO A 303 -35.09 17.06 -7.17
C PRO A 303 -35.12 15.79 -8.03
N VAL A 304 -33.97 15.16 -8.23
CA VAL A 304 -33.81 13.92 -8.99
C VAL A 304 -33.02 12.93 -8.14
N ASN A 305 -33.43 11.67 -8.21
CA ASN A 305 -32.70 10.56 -7.60
C ASN A 305 -32.09 9.69 -8.70
N PHE A 306 -30.82 9.38 -8.57
CA PHE A 306 -30.15 8.41 -9.42
C PHE A 306 -29.75 7.18 -8.62
N THR A 307 -29.88 6.00 -9.24
CA THR A 307 -29.30 4.74 -8.79
C THR A 307 -28.40 4.25 -9.91
N ILE A 308 -27.10 4.11 -9.61
CA ILE A 308 -26.09 3.71 -10.59
C ILE A 308 -25.35 2.49 -10.03
N ASN A 309 -25.29 1.42 -10.79
CA ASN A 309 -24.48 0.26 -10.47
C ASN A 309 -23.27 0.22 -11.39
N LEU A 310 -22.08 0.18 -10.79
CA LEU A 310 -20.81 0.07 -11.49
C LEU A 310 -20.16 -1.26 -11.12
N GLU A 311 -19.58 -1.89 -12.12
CA GLU A 311 -18.82 -3.11 -11.99
C GLU A 311 -17.47 -2.91 -12.66
N GLU A 312 -16.38 -3.24 -11.95
CA GLU A 312 -15.02 -3.02 -12.42
C GLU A 312 -14.12 -4.20 -12.05
N ASP A 313 -13.23 -4.58 -12.94
CA ASP A 313 -12.10 -5.51 -12.69
C ASP A 313 -10.89 -4.67 -12.27
N VAL A 314 -10.66 -4.56 -10.95
CA VAL A 314 -9.62 -3.70 -10.39
C VAL A 314 -8.22 -4.09 -10.85
N PRO A 315 -7.80 -5.36 -10.91
CA PRO A 315 -6.51 -5.77 -11.46
C PRO A 315 -6.29 -5.30 -12.90
N SER A 316 -7.29 -5.48 -13.76
CA SER A 316 -7.23 -5.01 -15.16
C SER A 316 -7.18 -3.50 -15.25
N LEU A 317 -7.97 -2.80 -14.45
CA LEU A 317 -7.97 -1.35 -14.34
C LEU A 317 -6.59 -0.81 -13.93
N LEU A 318 -6.02 -1.30 -12.83
CA LEU A 318 -4.70 -0.87 -12.36
C LEU A 318 -3.61 -1.13 -13.40
N THR A 319 -3.67 -2.27 -14.09
CA THR A 319 -2.74 -2.57 -15.19
C THR A 319 -2.87 -1.55 -16.33
N SER A 320 -4.08 -1.18 -16.69
CA SER A 320 -4.35 -0.16 -17.71
C SER A 320 -3.82 1.22 -17.32
N LEU A 321 -4.04 1.63 -16.07
CA LEU A 321 -3.56 2.90 -15.52
C LEU A 321 -2.02 2.97 -15.51
N GLN A 322 -1.34 1.90 -15.08
CA GLN A 322 0.12 1.80 -15.11
C GLN A 322 0.68 1.94 -16.54
N LEU A 323 0.05 1.29 -17.53
CA LEU A 323 0.47 1.39 -18.93
C LEU A 323 0.29 2.81 -19.46
N SER A 324 -0.83 3.46 -19.17
CA SER A 324 -1.12 4.85 -19.56
C SER A 324 -0.13 5.83 -18.94
N GLY A 325 0.19 5.68 -17.66
CA GLY A 325 1.19 6.49 -16.96
C GLY A 325 2.57 6.39 -17.59
N ARG A 326 3.05 5.17 -17.85
CA ARG A 326 4.37 4.93 -18.49
C ARG A 326 4.46 5.50 -19.89
N VAL A 327 3.39 5.42 -20.68
CA VAL A 327 3.33 6.01 -22.03
C VAL A 327 3.42 7.54 -21.93
N ASN A 328 2.68 8.16 -21.03
CA ASN A 328 2.73 9.61 -20.81
C ASN A 328 4.12 10.08 -20.39
N GLU A 329 4.77 9.39 -19.45
CA GLU A 329 6.15 9.72 -19.03
C GLU A 329 7.16 9.56 -20.17
N ALA A 330 7.03 8.51 -20.98
CA ALA A 330 7.91 8.30 -22.12
C ALA A 330 7.76 9.42 -23.18
N ILE A 331 6.53 9.89 -23.39
CA ILE A 331 6.23 11.03 -24.26
C ILE A 331 6.84 12.31 -23.69
N GLN A 332 6.62 12.60 -22.40
CA GLN A 332 7.16 13.78 -21.74
C GLN A 332 8.69 13.81 -21.77
N ARG A 333 9.36 12.68 -21.48
CA ARG A 333 10.82 12.57 -21.59
C ARG A 333 11.32 12.84 -23.01
N ARG A 334 10.66 12.34 -24.04
CA ARG A 334 11.01 12.62 -25.44
C ARG A 334 10.80 14.08 -25.83
N VAL A 335 9.74 14.70 -25.34
CA VAL A 335 9.47 16.13 -25.57
C VAL A 335 10.54 16.98 -24.89
N GLN A 336 10.86 16.71 -23.63
CA GLN A 336 11.92 17.42 -22.90
C GLN A 336 13.29 17.27 -23.56
N GLN A 337 13.65 16.07 -24.05
CA GLN A 337 14.90 15.84 -24.78
C GLN A 337 14.97 16.61 -26.10
N ARG A 338 13.84 16.87 -26.76
CA ARG A 338 13.79 17.68 -27.99
C ARG A 338 13.82 19.18 -27.74
N LEU A 339 13.41 19.62 -26.55
CA LEU A 339 13.40 21.04 -26.15
C LEU A 339 14.72 21.50 -25.52
N GLN A 340 15.62 20.58 -25.15
CA GLN A 340 16.98 20.93 -24.73
C GLN A 340 17.78 21.39 -25.96
N PRO A 341 18.26 22.65 -26.01
CA PRO A 341 19.10 23.10 -27.12
C PRO A 341 20.38 22.26 -27.18
N ARG A 342 20.67 21.74 -28.36
CA ARG A 342 21.97 21.13 -28.64
C ARG A 342 23.05 22.22 -28.51
N ASN A 343 23.80 22.16 -27.40
CA ASN A 343 25.07 22.90 -27.29
C ASN A 343 26.13 22.25 -28.19
#